data_3317c91dcce4146c6e86a14ed2e75c17
#
_entry.id   3317c91dcce4146c6e86a14ed2e75c17
#
_cell.length_a   1.000
_cell.length_b   1.000
_cell.length_c   1.000
_cell.angle_alpha   90.00
_cell.angle_beta   90.00
_cell.angle_gamma   90.00
#
_symmetry.space_group_name_H-M   'P 1'
#
loop_
_entity.id
_entity.type
_entity.pdbx_description
1 polymer ?
#
loop_
_entity_poly.entity_id
_entity_poly.type
_entity_poly.pdbx_seq_one_letter_code
_entity_poly.pdbx_strand_id
1 'polypeptide(L)'
;MRATLRLRALVAVPGTGPVTLDVPAGTLAALIAPPRFGTAVARVLAGLAAPVTGRILVGDRDVTTLPPPRRQIGYVPAGGALLPQLTVRRNIEYGQRKRERVHEVADDWTATVVDRLELAFSLTLLPHQINAAQRFRVALARAAACLPEVLVIDLPAGSAGDSRLGDLMPRLSPPASPGVAVLVCTADPATLDEIPVRHELVTEPSEATR
;
A
#
# COMPACT_ATOMS: atom_id res chain seq x y z
N MET A 1 7.28 12.53 -17.05
CA MET A 1 6.51 11.33 -16.61
C MET A 1 5.25 11.83 -15.91
N ARG A 2 4.07 11.28 -16.23
CA ARG A 2 2.84 11.66 -15.50
C ARG A 2 2.87 10.97 -14.12
N ALA A 3 2.58 11.73 -13.07
CA ALA A 3 2.44 11.16 -11.72
C ALA A 3 1.23 10.24 -11.68
N THR A 4 1.40 9.04 -11.11
CA THR A 4 0.29 8.09 -10.96
C THR A 4 -0.55 8.38 -9.72
N LEU A 5 0.07 8.72 -8.58
CA LEU A 5 -0.63 9.20 -7.39
C LEU A 5 -0.38 10.69 -7.20
N ARG A 6 -1.45 11.46 -7.06
CA ARG A 6 -1.37 12.88 -6.73
C ARG A 6 -2.30 13.21 -5.58
N LEU A 7 -1.74 13.84 -4.55
CA LEU A 7 -2.50 14.39 -3.44
C LEU A 7 -2.51 15.91 -3.57
N ARG A 8 -3.66 16.53 -3.39
CA ARG A 8 -3.84 17.98 -3.50
C ARG A 8 -4.48 18.52 -2.24
N ALA A 9 -3.69 19.16 -1.41
CA ALA A 9 -4.09 19.73 -0.12
C ALA A 9 -4.93 18.73 0.71
N LEU A 10 -4.52 17.46 0.75
CA LEU A 10 -5.25 16.41 1.43
C LEU A 10 -5.07 16.52 2.95
N VAL A 11 -6.15 16.75 3.66
CA VAL A 11 -6.24 16.63 5.12
C VAL A 11 -6.96 15.32 5.42
N ALA A 12 -6.23 14.32 5.88
CA ALA A 12 -6.79 12.99 6.12
C ALA A 12 -7.59 12.92 7.41
N VAL A 13 -7.10 13.58 8.47
CA VAL A 13 -7.74 13.64 9.78
C VAL A 13 -7.56 15.04 10.41
N PRO A 14 -8.43 15.46 11.33
CA PRO A 14 -8.24 16.69 12.07
C PRO A 14 -6.89 16.72 12.81
N GLY A 15 -6.27 17.88 12.92
CA GLY A 15 -4.97 18.08 13.58
C GLY A 15 -3.77 17.71 12.70
N THR A 16 -3.99 17.47 11.40
CA THR A 16 -2.90 17.34 10.43
C THR A 16 -2.95 18.44 9.40
N GLY A 17 -1.77 18.91 8.99
CA GLY A 17 -1.65 19.83 7.87
C GLY A 17 -2.02 19.19 6.52
N PRO A 18 -2.27 20.02 5.50
CA PRO A 18 -2.57 19.54 4.16
C PRO A 18 -1.36 18.90 3.49
N VAL A 19 -1.54 17.71 2.94
CA VAL A 19 -0.51 16.98 2.17
C VAL A 19 -0.70 17.26 0.69
N THR A 20 0.36 17.74 0.04
CA THR A 20 0.44 17.85 -1.42
C THR A 20 1.69 17.13 -1.88
N LEU A 21 1.52 16.08 -2.68
CA LEU A 21 2.64 15.28 -3.21
C LEU A 21 2.25 14.62 -4.52
N ASP A 22 3.28 14.28 -5.28
CA ASP A 22 3.18 13.52 -6.53
C ASP A 22 4.11 12.31 -6.48
N VAL A 23 3.57 11.12 -6.72
CA VAL A 23 4.35 9.88 -6.82
C VAL A 23 4.23 9.35 -8.25
N PRO A 24 5.30 9.45 -9.04
CA PRO A 24 5.30 8.93 -10.41
C PRO A 24 5.16 7.40 -10.45
N ALA A 25 4.68 6.90 -11.58
CA ALA A 25 4.68 5.46 -11.86
C ALA A 25 6.10 4.88 -11.70
N GLY A 26 6.19 3.71 -11.08
CA GLY A 26 7.46 3.03 -10.82
C GLY A 26 8.33 3.68 -9.74
N THR A 27 7.82 4.66 -9.00
CA THR A 27 8.55 5.35 -7.92
C THR A 27 8.11 4.84 -6.57
N LEU A 28 9.09 4.68 -5.65
CA LEU A 28 8.90 4.44 -4.24
C LEU A 28 9.07 5.76 -3.48
N ALA A 29 8.02 6.19 -2.78
CA ALA A 29 8.03 7.40 -1.97
C ALA A 29 7.56 7.10 -0.54
N ALA A 30 8.04 7.87 0.43
CA ALA A 30 7.61 7.81 1.82
C ALA A 30 6.81 9.05 2.21
N LEU A 31 5.76 8.84 2.99
CA LEU A 31 5.13 9.85 3.82
C LEU A 31 5.55 9.61 5.27
N ILE A 32 6.40 10.49 5.78
CA ILE A 32 6.88 10.43 7.16
C ILE A 32 5.78 10.94 8.07
N ALA A 33 5.23 10.05 8.89
CA ALA A 33 4.12 10.38 9.78
C ALA A 33 4.17 9.52 11.04
N PRO A 34 3.80 10.08 12.20
CA PRO A 34 3.55 9.27 13.39
C PRO A 34 2.57 8.14 13.07
N PRO A 35 2.71 6.93 13.66
CA PRO A 35 1.96 5.74 13.23
C PRO A 35 0.44 5.94 13.13
N ARG A 36 -0.18 6.60 14.12
CA ARG A 36 -1.62 6.88 14.11
C ARG A 36 -2.07 7.71 12.90
N PHE A 37 -1.27 8.69 12.49
CA PHE A 37 -1.58 9.56 11.37
C PHE A 37 -1.22 8.89 10.03
N GLY A 38 -0.11 8.15 9.98
CA GLY A 38 0.26 7.35 8.82
C GLY A 38 -0.82 6.34 8.45
N THR A 39 -1.31 5.57 9.42
CA THR A 39 -2.44 4.64 9.25
C THR A 39 -3.71 5.37 8.78
N ALA A 40 -4.01 6.54 9.34
CA ALA A 40 -5.19 7.31 8.96
C ALA A 40 -5.10 7.78 7.49
N VAL A 41 -3.96 8.33 7.07
CA VAL A 41 -3.73 8.71 5.66
C VAL A 41 -3.85 7.49 4.76
N ALA A 42 -3.19 6.38 5.09
CA ALA A 42 -3.24 5.15 4.29
C ALA A 42 -4.68 4.63 4.11
N ARG A 43 -5.51 4.67 5.17
CA ARG A 43 -6.93 4.29 5.12
C ARG A 43 -7.76 5.24 4.26
N VAL A 44 -7.50 6.55 4.33
CA VAL A 44 -8.16 7.54 3.48
C VAL A 44 -7.81 7.31 2.01
N LEU A 45 -6.55 7.07 1.69
CA LEU A 45 -6.11 6.73 0.33
C LEU A 45 -6.77 5.46 -0.19
N ALA A 46 -6.84 4.43 0.64
CA ALA A 46 -7.51 3.17 0.32
C ALA A 46 -9.05 3.29 0.17
N GLY A 47 -9.65 4.40 0.58
CA GLY A 47 -11.10 4.61 0.57
C GLY A 47 -11.84 3.94 1.72
N LEU A 48 -11.13 3.60 2.79
CA LEU A 48 -11.68 3.03 4.02
C LEU A 48 -12.12 4.10 5.02
N ALA A 49 -11.77 5.36 4.77
CA ALA A 49 -12.22 6.54 5.48
C ALA A 49 -12.34 7.70 4.50
N ALA A 50 -13.16 8.69 4.81
CA ALA A 50 -13.25 9.92 4.05
C ALA A 50 -12.18 10.91 4.52
N PRO A 51 -11.58 11.71 3.63
CA PRO A 51 -10.73 12.82 4.02
C PRO A 51 -11.58 13.97 4.62
N VAL A 52 -10.93 14.82 5.42
CA VAL A 52 -11.54 16.08 5.89
C VAL A 52 -11.67 17.05 4.72
N THR A 53 -10.58 17.24 3.97
CA THR A 53 -10.55 18.08 2.76
C THR A 53 -9.53 17.57 1.76
N GLY A 54 -9.49 18.19 0.58
CA GLY A 54 -8.50 17.90 -0.45
C GLY A 54 -8.95 16.83 -1.43
N ARG A 55 -8.01 16.43 -2.33
CA ARG A 55 -8.29 15.48 -3.41
C ARG A 55 -7.21 14.42 -3.55
N ILE A 56 -7.65 13.25 -3.99
CA ILE A 56 -6.82 12.08 -4.31
C ILE A 56 -7.03 11.76 -5.78
N LEU A 57 -5.96 11.81 -6.57
CA LEU A 57 -6.01 11.47 -7.99
C LEU A 57 -5.11 10.27 -8.28
N VAL A 58 -5.61 9.36 -9.11
CA VAL A 58 -4.85 8.25 -9.69
C VAL A 58 -4.83 8.44 -11.20
N GLY A 59 -3.67 8.67 -11.76
CA GLY A 59 -3.55 9.23 -13.09
C GLY A 59 -4.24 10.61 -13.16
N ASP A 60 -5.14 10.80 -14.12
CA ASP A 60 -5.94 12.02 -14.25
C ASP A 60 -7.33 11.90 -13.60
N ARG A 61 -7.61 10.78 -12.93
CA ARG A 61 -8.92 10.47 -12.37
C ARG A 61 -8.98 10.86 -10.89
N ASP A 62 -9.93 11.69 -10.51
CA ASP A 62 -10.26 11.95 -9.10
C ASP A 62 -10.96 10.73 -8.50
N VAL A 63 -10.34 10.16 -7.47
CA VAL A 63 -10.84 8.96 -6.77
C VAL A 63 -11.27 9.24 -5.34
N THR A 64 -11.32 10.51 -4.94
CA THR A 64 -11.52 10.95 -3.56
C THR A 64 -12.78 10.35 -2.93
N THR A 65 -13.88 10.35 -3.66
CA THR A 65 -15.18 9.84 -3.17
C THR A 65 -15.51 8.43 -3.62
N LEU A 66 -14.62 7.82 -4.43
CA LEU A 66 -14.87 6.47 -4.94
C LEU A 66 -14.69 5.41 -3.85
N PRO A 67 -15.48 4.34 -3.86
CA PRO A 67 -15.29 3.21 -2.97
C PRO A 67 -13.99 2.45 -3.30
N PRO A 68 -13.40 1.70 -2.34
CA PRO A 68 -12.10 1.03 -2.50
C PRO A 68 -11.93 0.24 -3.81
N PRO A 69 -12.89 -0.58 -4.28
CA PRO A 69 -12.70 -1.37 -5.50
C PRO A 69 -12.54 -0.54 -6.79
N ARG A 70 -13.01 0.72 -6.77
CA ARG A 70 -12.96 1.61 -7.94
C ARG A 70 -11.75 2.55 -7.95
N ARG A 71 -10.93 2.59 -6.88
CA ARG A 71 -9.78 3.50 -6.79
C ARG A 71 -8.54 3.03 -7.55
N GLN A 72 -8.42 1.73 -7.83
CA GLN A 72 -7.20 1.09 -8.35
C GLN A 72 -5.98 1.30 -7.44
N ILE A 73 -6.23 1.39 -6.15
CA ILE A 73 -5.23 1.47 -5.10
C ILE A 73 -5.20 0.14 -4.35
N GLY A 74 -4.04 -0.52 -4.37
CA GLY A 74 -3.75 -1.65 -3.51
C GLY A 74 -3.34 -1.15 -2.13
N TYR A 75 -3.87 -1.76 -1.07
CA TYR A 75 -3.56 -1.36 0.30
C TYR A 75 -2.95 -2.52 1.09
N VAL A 76 -1.81 -2.24 1.70
CA VAL A 76 -1.14 -3.13 2.64
C VAL A 76 -1.27 -2.52 4.04
N PRO A 77 -2.17 -3.02 4.87
CA PRO A 77 -2.38 -2.49 6.21
C PRO A 77 -1.25 -2.89 7.15
N ALA A 78 -1.08 -2.13 8.23
CA ALA A 78 -0.18 -2.45 9.32
C ALA A 78 -0.38 -3.90 9.81
N GLY A 79 0.71 -4.63 10.00
CA GLY A 79 0.67 -6.05 10.38
C GLY A 79 0.11 -7.00 9.31
N GLY A 80 -0.12 -6.51 8.08
CA GLY A 80 -0.59 -7.28 6.94
C GLY A 80 -2.08 -7.59 6.95
N ALA A 81 -2.76 -7.61 8.09
CA ALA A 81 -4.18 -7.93 8.29
C ALA A 81 -4.64 -9.11 7.40
N LEU A 82 -3.96 -10.23 7.50
CA LEU A 82 -4.34 -11.47 6.82
C LEU A 82 -5.57 -12.08 7.48
N LEU A 83 -6.43 -12.70 6.68
CA LEU A 83 -7.59 -13.42 7.14
C LEU A 83 -7.13 -14.75 7.79
N PRO A 84 -7.25 -14.93 9.11
CA PRO A 84 -6.61 -16.03 9.82
C PRO A 84 -7.15 -17.42 9.45
N GLN A 85 -8.40 -17.47 8.98
CA GLN A 85 -9.08 -18.70 8.57
C GLN A 85 -8.80 -19.09 7.12
N LEU A 86 -8.10 -18.24 6.35
CA LEU A 86 -7.75 -18.49 4.95
C LEU A 86 -6.28 -18.85 4.83
N THR A 87 -5.98 -19.81 3.95
CA THR A 87 -4.58 -20.12 3.58
C THR A 87 -3.92 -18.91 2.92
N VAL A 88 -2.59 -18.94 2.81
CA VAL A 88 -1.82 -17.94 2.08
C VAL A 88 -2.37 -17.76 0.67
N ARG A 89 -2.58 -18.84 -0.08
CA ARG A 89 -3.19 -18.79 -1.41
C ARG A 89 -4.51 -18.02 -1.40
N ARG A 90 -5.44 -18.39 -0.54
CA ARG A 90 -6.76 -17.76 -0.46
C ARG A 90 -6.72 -16.32 0.02
N ASN A 91 -5.73 -15.96 0.84
CA ASN A 91 -5.49 -14.56 1.22
C ASN A 91 -5.07 -13.74 -0.01
N ILE A 92 -4.16 -14.24 -0.84
CA ILE A 92 -3.69 -13.56 -2.07
C ILE A 92 -4.85 -13.39 -3.06
N GLU A 93 -5.62 -14.43 -3.30
CA GLU A 93 -6.74 -14.45 -4.25
C GLU A 93 -7.96 -13.65 -3.77
N TYR A 94 -8.02 -13.31 -2.47
CA TYR A 94 -9.20 -12.66 -1.88
C TYR A 94 -9.58 -11.34 -2.54
N GLY A 95 -8.60 -10.54 -2.95
CA GLY A 95 -8.82 -9.25 -3.60
C GLY A 95 -9.32 -9.37 -5.05
N GLN A 96 -9.05 -10.48 -5.72
CA GLN A 96 -9.39 -10.70 -7.13
C GLN A 96 -10.89 -10.97 -7.33
N ARG A 97 -11.57 -11.57 -6.35
CA ARG A 97 -12.97 -12.03 -6.43
C ARG A 97 -14.00 -10.93 -6.76
N LYS A 98 -13.62 -9.66 -6.69
CA LYS A 98 -14.50 -8.51 -6.96
C LYS A 98 -14.21 -7.79 -8.28
N ARG A 99 -13.28 -8.30 -9.11
CA ARG A 99 -12.94 -7.69 -10.40
C ARG A 99 -13.47 -8.56 -11.56
N GLU A 100 -14.57 -8.15 -12.16
CA GLU A 100 -15.30 -8.88 -13.22
C GLU A 100 -14.58 -8.96 -14.58
N ARG A 101 -13.40 -8.37 -14.77
CA ARG A 101 -12.80 -8.21 -16.11
C ARG A 101 -11.38 -8.74 -16.32
N VAL A 102 -10.77 -9.47 -15.39
CA VAL A 102 -9.32 -9.76 -15.49
C VAL A 102 -8.95 -11.18 -15.06
N HIS A 103 -9.79 -12.20 -15.30
CA HIS A 103 -9.50 -13.53 -14.76
C HIS A 103 -8.18 -14.13 -15.31
N GLU A 104 -7.96 -14.21 -16.63
CA GLU A 104 -6.78 -14.86 -17.17
C GLU A 104 -5.47 -14.11 -16.89
N VAL A 105 -5.41 -12.80 -17.18
CA VAL A 105 -4.22 -11.98 -16.95
C VAL A 105 -3.90 -11.83 -15.44
N ALA A 106 -4.94 -11.83 -14.59
CA ALA A 106 -4.75 -11.76 -13.15
C ALA A 106 -4.22 -13.07 -12.56
N ASP A 107 -4.59 -14.21 -13.11
CA ASP A 107 -4.13 -15.52 -12.63
C ASP A 107 -2.64 -15.72 -12.96
N ASP A 108 -2.21 -15.42 -14.18
CA ASP A 108 -0.80 -15.45 -14.58
C ASP A 108 0.05 -14.46 -13.79
N TRP A 109 -0.49 -13.25 -13.56
CA TRP A 109 0.19 -12.25 -12.76
C TRP A 109 0.29 -12.67 -11.30
N THR A 110 -0.75 -13.27 -10.73
CA THR A 110 -0.72 -13.76 -9.35
C THR A 110 0.30 -14.86 -9.18
N ALA A 111 0.38 -15.80 -10.11
CA ALA A 111 1.42 -16.83 -10.10
C ALA A 111 2.83 -16.21 -10.15
N THR A 112 3.02 -15.20 -11.00
CA THR A 112 4.28 -14.45 -11.10
C THR A 112 4.62 -13.74 -9.79
N VAL A 113 3.66 -13.08 -9.13
CA VAL A 113 3.87 -12.40 -7.85
C VAL A 113 4.21 -13.39 -6.74
N VAL A 114 3.54 -14.52 -6.70
CA VAL A 114 3.81 -15.61 -5.74
C VAL A 114 5.25 -16.09 -5.86
N ASP A 115 5.71 -16.33 -7.09
CA ASP A 115 7.08 -16.76 -7.36
C ASP A 115 8.10 -15.68 -6.98
N ARG A 116 7.89 -14.45 -7.46
CA ARG A 116 8.77 -13.31 -7.19
C ARG A 116 8.89 -12.96 -5.70
N LEU A 117 7.85 -13.18 -4.91
CA LEU A 117 7.86 -12.96 -3.47
C LEU A 117 8.23 -14.21 -2.66
N GLU A 118 8.62 -15.29 -3.35
CA GLU A 118 9.11 -16.54 -2.72
C GLU A 118 8.06 -17.18 -1.81
N LEU A 119 6.79 -17.18 -2.23
CA LEU A 119 5.66 -17.66 -1.43
C LEU A 119 5.18 -19.06 -1.80
N ALA A 120 5.76 -19.69 -2.84
CA ALA A 120 5.30 -20.97 -3.39
C ALA A 120 5.15 -22.06 -2.32
N PHE A 121 6.14 -22.19 -1.43
CA PHE A 121 6.13 -23.20 -0.35
C PHE A 121 5.17 -22.91 0.79
N SER A 122 4.63 -21.70 0.87
CA SER A 122 3.74 -21.27 1.95
C SER A 122 2.27 -21.27 1.57
N LEU A 123 1.91 -21.56 0.32
CA LEU A 123 0.56 -21.34 -0.22
C LEU A 123 -0.55 -22.10 0.50
N THR A 124 -0.24 -23.27 1.07
CA THR A 124 -1.19 -24.11 1.80
C THR A 124 -1.25 -23.78 3.30
N LEU A 125 -0.29 -22.99 3.79
CA LEU A 125 -0.19 -22.64 5.22
C LEU A 125 -1.21 -21.56 5.60
N LEU A 126 -1.55 -21.53 6.89
CA LEU A 126 -2.35 -20.48 7.52
C LEU A 126 -1.44 -19.34 8.04
N PRO A 127 -1.97 -18.11 8.22
CA PRO A 127 -1.18 -16.96 8.67
C PRO A 127 -0.41 -17.15 9.98
N HIS A 128 -0.89 -17.97 10.89
CA HIS A 128 -0.19 -18.27 12.14
C HIS A 128 0.97 -19.26 11.99
N GLN A 129 1.07 -19.94 10.85
CA GLN A 129 2.13 -20.92 10.54
C GLN A 129 3.32 -20.29 9.79
N ILE A 130 3.25 -19.01 9.47
CA ILE A 130 4.29 -18.27 8.76
C ILE A 130 4.83 -17.13 9.63
N ASN A 131 6.08 -16.73 9.39
CA ASN A 131 6.75 -15.67 10.14
C ASN A 131 6.27 -14.25 9.72
N ALA A 132 6.73 -13.21 10.43
CA ALA A 132 6.32 -11.83 10.17
C ALA A 132 6.70 -11.35 8.76
N ALA A 133 7.91 -11.65 8.29
CA ALA A 133 8.36 -11.29 6.94
C ALA A 133 7.51 -11.96 5.86
N GLN A 134 7.19 -13.24 6.04
CA GLN A 134 6.28 -13.95 5.12
C GLN A 134 4.87 -13.36 5.14
N ARG A 135 4.31 -13.05 6.33
CA ARG A 135 3.00 -12.37 6.42
C ARG A 135 2.98 -11.05 5.66
N PHE A 136 4.05 -10.25 5.78
CA PHE A 136 4.18 -9.00 5.04
C PHE A 136 4.22 -9.24 3.53
N ARG A 137 5.02 -10.20 3.05
CA ARG A 137 5.08 -10.58 1.62
C ARG A 137 3.71 -11.07 1.11
N VAL A 138 2.97 -11.83 1.90
CA VAL A 138 1.59 -12.27 1.55
C VAL A 138 0.64 -11.07 1.43
N ALA A 139 0.73 -10.09 2.32
CA ALA A 139 -0.09 -8.88 2.25
C ALA A 139 0.25 -8.04 1.01
N LEU A 140 1.54 -7.93 0.65
CA LEU A 140 2.00 -7.33 -0.60
C LEU A 140 1.46 -8.09 -1.82
N ALA A 141 1.58 -9.42 -1.82
CA ALA A 141 1.06 -10.25 -2.91
C ALA A 141 -0.44 -10.05 -3.10
N ARG A 142 -1.22 -10.04 -2.01
CA ARG A 142 -2.67 -9.79 -2.05
C ARG A 142 -3.00 -8.42 -2.66
N ALA A 143 -2.25 -7.39 -2.31
CA ALA A 143 -2.45 -6.05 -2.84
C ALA A 143 -2.05 -5.96 -4.33
N ALA A 144 -0.92 -6.58 -4.71
CA ALA A 144 -0.41 -6.59 -6.07
C ALA A 144 -1.24 -7.47 -7.03
N ALA A 145 -1.82 -8.56 -6.54
CA ALA A 145 -2.67 -9.46 -7.33
C ALA A 145 -3.89 -8.77 -7.96
N CYS A 146 -4.29 -7.62 -7.42
CA CYS A 146 -5.36 -6.81 -7.97
C CYS A 146 -4.93 -5.91 -9.14
N LEU A 147 -3.68 -5.98 -9.62
CA LEU A 147 -3.13 -5.11 -10.67
C LEU A 147 -3.40 -3.61 -10.40
N PRO A 148 -3.00 -3.09 -9.23
CA PRO A 148 -3.25 -1.69 -8.90
C PRO A 148 -2.32 -0.77 -9.69
N GLU A 149 -2.75 0.48 -9.91
CA GLU A 149 -1.87 1.56 -10.40
C GLU A 149 -1.01 2.14 -9.27
N VAL A 150 -1.51 2.07 -8.03
CA VAL A 150 -0.87 2.60 -6.83
C VAL A 150 -0.88 1.56 -5.73
N LEU A 151 0.23 1.41 -5.01
CA LEU A 151 0.31 0.69 -3.74
C LEU A 151 0.48 1.68 -2.59
N VAL A 152 -0.35 1.55 -1.58
CA VAL A 152 -0.22 2.27 -0.31
C VAL A 152 0.12 1.26 0.77
N ILE A 153 1.24 1.46 1.44
CA ILE A 153 1.76 0.57 2.48
C ILE A 153 1.77 1.32 3.80
N ASP A 154 1.00 0.83 4.76
CA ASP A 154 1.01 1.30 6.14
C ASP A 154 2.05 0.48 6.90
N LEU A 155 3.22 1.06 7.13
CA LEU A 155 4.38 0.34 7.65
C LEU A 155 4.92 1.00 8.93
N PRO A 156 4.29 0.78 10.09
CA PRO A 156 4.89 1.17 11.36
C PRO A 156 6.18 0.40 11.61
N ALA A 157 7.05 0.94 12.47
CA ALA A 157 8.35 0.36 12.79
C ALA A 157 8.27 -1.14 13.13
N GLY A 158 9.19 -1.92 12.58
CA GLY A 158 9.28 -3.37 12.80
C GLY A 158 8.24 -4.23 12.09
N SER A 159 7.36 -3.63 11.28
CA SER A 159 6.25 -4.37 10.63
C SER A 159 6.69 -5.19 9.41
N ALA A 160 7.77 -4.82 8.74
CA ALA A 160 8.28 -5.52 7.56
C ALA A 160 9.12 -6.76 7.91
N GLY A 161 9.50 -6.93 9.17
CA GLY A 161 10.53 -7.91 9.56
C GLY A 161 11.84 -7.61 8.83
N ASP A 162 12.53 -8.66 8.37
CA ASP A 162 13.78 -8.51 7.63
C ASP A 162 13.58 -8.22 6.12
N SER A 163 12.35 -7.89 5.69
CA SER A 163 12.05 -7.64 4.28
C SER A 163 12.42 -6.22 3.89
N ARG A 164 13.35 -6.07 2.95
CA ARG A 164 13.73 -4.76 2.40
C ARG A 164 12.76 -4.36 1.29
N LEU A 165 12.17 -3.17 1.42
CA LEU A 165 11.22 -2.65 0.43
C LEU A 165 11.87 -2.41 -0.93
N GLY A 166 13.11 -1.89 -0.95
CA GLY A 166 13.87 -1.67 -2.17
C GLY A 166 14.01 -2.93 -3.04
N ASP A 167 14.17 -4.09 -2.41
CA ASP A 167 14.29 -5.38 -3.10
C ASP A 167 12.93 -5.93 -3.56
N LEU A 168 11.86 -5.61 -2.83
CA LEU A 168 10.53 -6.14 -3.11
C LEU A 168 9.78 -5.33 -4.18
N MET A 169 9.95 -4.00 -4.21
CA MET A 169 9.16 -3.13 -5.08
C MET A 169 9.34 -3.39 -6.57
N PRO A 170 10.55 -3.63 -7.12
CA PRO A 170 10.71 -4.00 -8.52
C PRO A 170 9.97 -5.30 -8.89
N ARG A 171 9.79 -6.20 -7.91
CA ARG A 171 9.12 -7.48 -8.09
C ARG A 171 7.60 -7.37 -8.22
N LEU A 172 7.02 -6.21 -7.85
CA LEU A 172 5.57 -5.96 -7.85
C LEU A 172 5.03 -5.28 -9.11
N SER A 173 5.89 -4.98 -10.08
CA SER A 173 5.46 -4.35 -11.35
C SER A 173 5.26 -5.40 -12.44
N PRO A 174 4.10 -5.40 -13.12
CA PRO A 174 3.88 -6.27 -14.27
C PRO A 174 4.88 -5.99 -15.40
N PRO A 175 5.27 -6.98 -16.19
CA PRO A 175 6.08 -6.77 -17.38
C PRO A 175 5.41 -5.77 -18.33
N ALA A 176 6.22 -4.92 -18.98
CA ALA A 176 5.76 -3.89 -19.92
C ALA A 176 4.79 -2.82 -19.33
N SER A 177 4.64 -2.77 -18.01
CA SER A 177 3.92 -1.70 -17.31
C SER A 177 4.86 -0.53 -16.99
N PRO A 178 4.37 0.72 -16.91
CA PRO A 178 5.16 1.86 -16.43
C PRO A 178 5.60 1.73 -14.96
N GLY A 179 5.23 0.65 -14.30
CA GLY A 179 5.47 0.39 -12.89
C GLY A 179 4.33 0.90 -11.99
N VAL A 180 4.26 0.33 -10.81
CA VAL A 180 3.31 0.74 -9.78
C VAL A 180 3.89 1.91 -8.99
N ALA A 181 3.12 2.97 -8.77
CA ALA A 181 3.52 4.02 -7.83
C ALA A 181 3.34 3.51 -6.39
N VAL A 182 4.34 3.65 -5.55
CA VAL A 182 4.31 3.13 -4.18
C VAL A 182 4.47 4.26 -3.18
N LEU A 183 3.50 4.40 -2.28
CA LEU A 183 3.58 5.31 -1.13
C LEU A 183 3.61 4.52 0.17
N VAL A 184 4.67 4.70 0.94
CA VAL A 184 4.85 4.09 2.26
C VAL A 184 4.57 5.13 3.34
N CYS A 185 3.62 4.86 4.22
CA CYS A 185 3.37 5.68 5.41
C CYS A 185 4.17 5.08 6.57
N THR A 186 5.21 5.77 7.02
CA THR A 186 6.11 5.27 8.06
C THR A 186 6.81 6.41 8.81
N ALA A 187 7.30 6.11 10.00
CA ALA A 187 8.26 6.93 10.73
C ALA A 187 9.51 6.12 11.11
N ASP A 188 9.64 4.90 10.57
CA ASP A 188 10.76 4.01 10.86
C ASP A 188 12.03 4.44 10.10
N PRO A 189 13.11 4.83 10.79
CA PRO A 189 14.33 5.29 10.13
C PRO A 189 14.94 4.26 9.18
N ALA A 190 14.94 2.97 9.57
CA ALA A 190 15.50 1.91 8.74
C ALA A 190 14.78 1.77 7.40
N THR A 191 13.44 1.88 7.41
CA THR A 191 12.62 1.90 6.19
C THR A 191 12.90 3.15 5.37
N LEU A 192 13.04 4.31 6.02
CA LEU A 192 13.28 5.58 5.33
C LEU A 192 14.63 5.61 4.61
N ASP A 193 15.65 4.93 5.13
CA ASP A 193 16.98 4.88 4.50
C ASP A 193 16.93 4.21 3.12
N GLU A 194 15.96 3.37 2.86
CA GLU A 194 15.75 2.71 1.56
C GLU A 194 14.97 3.57 0.55
N ILE A 195 14.33 4.68 0.99
CA ILE A 195 13.40 5.46 0.18
C ILE A 195 13.95 6.84 -0.13
N PRO A 196 14.29 7.13 -1.40
CA PRO A 196 14.91 8.40 -1.76
C PRO A 196 13.94 9.60 -1.78
N VAL A 197 12.66 9.36 -2.08
CA VAL A 197 11.64 10.41 -2.14
C VAL A 197 10.86 10.43 -0.85
N ARG A 198 10.96 11.53 -0.11
CA ARG A 198 10.37 11.66 1.23
C ARG A 198 9.51 12.90 1.33
N HIS A 199 8.34 12.76 1.91
CA HIS A 199 7.42 13.84 2.26
C HIS A 199 7.11 13.76 3.75
N GLU A 200 7.03 14.89 4.41
CA GLU A 200 6.73 14.93 5.83
C GLU A 200 5.28 15.38 6.06
N LEU A 201 4.56 14.67 6.91
CA LEU A 201 3.24 15.07 7.37
C LEU A 201 3.40 16.09 8.50
N VAL A 202 3.02 17.33 8.24
CA VAL A 202 2.96 18.35 9.28
C VAL A 202 1.78 18.02 10.21
N THR A 203 2.08 17.88 11.50
CA THR A 203 1.05 17.72 12.53
C THR A 203 0.99 18.97 13.38
N GLU A 204 -0.21 19.46 13.67
CA GLU A 204 -0.38 20.52 14.65
C GLU A 204 0.10 20.03 16.02
N PRO A 205 0.86 20.83 16.77
CA PRO A 205 1.23 20.46 18.12
C PRO A 205 -0.06 20.16 18.89
N SER A 206 -0.15 18.96 19.45
CA SER A 206 -1.24 18.62 20.37
C SER A 206 -1.21 19.68 21.49
N GLU A 207 -2.24 20.50 21.60
CA GLU A 207 -2.45 21.28 22.83
C GLU A 207 -2.60 20.26 23.96
N ALA A 208 -1.44 19.95 24.57
CA ALA A 208 -1.41 19.15 25.77
C ALA A 208 -2.18 19.92 26.83
N THR A 209 -3.31 19.39 27.19
CA THR A 209 -4.16 19.66 28.36
C THR A 209 -3.48 20.57 29.38
N ARG A 210 -4.03 21.77 29.48
CA ARG A 210 -3.92 22.52 30.73
C ARG A 210 -4.89 22.01 31.75
#